data_a49fd2066920750608d9c54a4e976f01
#
_entry.id   a49fd2066920750608d9c54a4e976f01
#
_cell.length_a   1.000
_cell.length_b   1.000
_cell.length_c   1.000
_cell.angle_alpha   90.00
_cell.angle_beta   90.00
_cell.angle_gamma   90.00
#
_symmetry.space_group_name_H-M   'P 1'
#
loop_
_entity.id
_entity.type
_entity.pdbx_description
1 polymer ?
#
loop_
_entity_poly.entity_id
_entity_poly.type
_entity_poly.pdbx_seq_one_letter_code
_entity_poly.pdbx_strand_id
1 'polypeptide(L)'
;MEWRIRMMSNGVRLSVDYPAKTTADKETAMAYRAPLDHMRYLLNDVFKAQEHWAQMPAFAQIDSSTVDAILDEGAKLCSEVIAPLNRSGDEEGAQLVDGTVRTPQGFPAAYRQLAEGGWVGLTGDPAYGGQGLPKMLTVLFEEMLFSANSAFTLYPALTSGAALAIHAHASEALKKTWLPKMYSGEWTGAMCMTEAHAGSDLGIMTTRAVPQSDNTYKITGTKIFITGGDHDLTENIVHLVLAKLPDAPAGAKGISLFLVPKFLLGANEKPAQRNAVTASALEHKMGIKASSTCVMNFDGATGWLVGEPHQGLAAMFTMMNYERLSIGLQGLGCGAMSYQNAVRYAKERLQGRAAHGAANPQAVADPIIHHADVRRMLLTQRAYNSGSRALAVYIGLQLDQASHHPDKTIAERAAQRVALLTPVAKAFFTDKGFEACVLGQQVLGGHGYIREHGQEQLVRDARIAQIYEGTNGIQAIDLLKRKALPNNGKAMRDFILEMEQDTMNTPPIFATEEDAVLEACSTLRELTLWLVKQDKRDADLCS
;
A
#
# COMPACT_ATOMS: atom_id res chain seq x y z
N MET A 1 13.90 17.32 29.50
CA MET A 1 14.67 16.48 30.41
C MET A 1 16.14 16.67 30.07
N GLU A 2 16.83 17.45 30.86
CA GLU A 2 18.25 17.78 30.66
C GLU A 2 19.11 16.60 31.15
N TRP A 3 19.88 15.99 30.30
CA TRP A 3 20.89 15.02 30.68
C TRP A 3 22.21 15.73 30.88
N ARG A 4 22.65 15.87 32.15
CA ARG A 4 23.99 16.32 32.50
C ARG A 4 24.91 15.11 32.69
N ILE A 5 25.87 14.93 31.78
CA ILE A 5 26.98 13.99 32.01
C ILE A 5 28.09 14.73 32.74
N ARG A 6 28.35 14.34 34.01
CA ARG A 6 29.52 14.78 34.76
C ARG A 6 30.64 13.77 34.62
N MET A 7 31.68 14.11 33.89
CA MET A 7 32.97 13.42 34.02
C MET A 7 33.88 14.24 34.95
N MET A 8 34.38 13.61 36.00
CA MET A 8 35.43 14.18 36.86
C MET A 8 36.76 13.54 36.47
N SER A 9 37.69 14.29 35.91
CA SER A 9 39.13 14.06 36.03
C SER A 9 39.83 15.40 36.17
N ASN A 10 40.68 15.51 37.19
CA ASN A 10 41.62 16.60 37.45
C ASN A 10 41.03 18.02 37.61
N GLY A 11 39.92 18.16 38.32
CA GLY A 11 39.50 19.48 38.83
C GLY A 11 38.95 20.47 37.81
N VAL A 12 38.79 20.12 36.55
CA VAL A 12 38.20 20.97 35.51
C VAL A 12 36.78 20.50 35.19
N ARG A 13 35.78 21.37 35.47
CA ARG A 13 34.39 21.14 35.01
C ARG A 13 34.28 21.62 33.58
N LEU A 14 34.13 20.70 32.63
CA LEU A 14 33.67 21.01 31.29
C LEU A 14 32.15 20.78 31.22
N SER A 15 31.36 21.85 31.19
CA SER A 15 29.95 21.81 30.83
C SER A 15 29.84 22.05 29.34
N VAL A 16 29.36 21.06 28.58
CA VAL A 16 28.97 21.26 27.17
C VAL A 16 27.46 21.48 27.16
N ASP A 17 27.04 22.72 27.08
CA ASP A 17 25.65 23.06 26.84
C ASP A 17 25.34 22.84 25.36
N TYR A 18 24.61 21.78 25.06
CA TYR A 18 23.93 21.68 23.76
C TYR A 18 22.67 22.54 23.81
N PRO A 19 22.49 23.52 22.91
CA PRO A 19 21.24 24.23 22.82
C PRO A 19 20.10 23.21 22.57
N ALA A 20 19.10 23.22 23.42
CA ALA A 20 17.89 22.46 23.23
C ALA A 20 17.29 22.90 21.87
N LYS A 21 17.19 21.98 20.88
CA LYS A 21 16.46 22.27 19.65
C LYS A 21 15.03 22.67 20.04
N THR A 22 14.56 23.78 19.48
CA THR A 22 13.19 24.25 19.69
C THR A 22 12.20 23.27 19.09
N THR A 23 10.93 23.30 19.51
CA THR A 23 9.86 22.50 18.90
C THR A 23 9.78 22.74 17.39
N ALA A 24 9.99 23.96 16.92
CA ALA A 24 10.05 24.33 15.50
C ALA A 24 11.21 23.64 14.74
N ASP A 25 12.40 23.49 15.37
CA ASP A 25 13.53 22.75 14.77
C ASP A 25 13.27 21.24 14.70
N LYS A 26 12.43 20.71 15.61
CA LYS A 26 12.03 19.29 15.60
C LYS A 26 10.94 19.00 14.57
N GLU A 27 10.00 19.91 14.37
CA GLU A 27 8.94 19.79 13.34
C GLU A 27 9.52 19.88 11.93
N THR A 28 10.51 20.74 11.69
CA THR A 28 11.21 20.82 10.39
C THR A 28 12.04 19.55 10.11
N ALA A 29 12.43 18.79 11.14
CA ALA A 29 13.24 17.59 10.99
C ALA A 29 12.50 16.40 10.35
N MET A 30 11.16 16.36 10.34
CA MET A 30 10.35 15.25 9.84
C MET A 30 9.44 15.60 8.66
N ALA A 31 9.63 16.76 8.03
CA ALA A 31 8.82 17.15 6.88
C ALA A 31 9.06 16.18 5.70
N TYR A 32 8.00 15.49 5.29
CA TYR A 32 8.00 14.68 4.08
C TYR A 32 8.16 15.56 2.84
N ARG A 33 8.92 15.07 1.86
CA ARG A 33 9.04 15.68 0.53
C ARG A 33 8.89 14.60 -0.54
N ALA A 34 7.91 14.75 -1.41
CA ALA A 34 7.74 13.84 -2.53
C ALA A 34 8.96 13.88 -3.46
N PRO A 35 9.47 12.74 -3.94
CA PRO A 35 10.62 12.68 -4.85
C PRO A 35 10.20 12.95 -6.30
N LEU A 36 9.61 14.13 -6.56
CA LEU A 36 8.97 14.50 -7.83
C LEU A 36 9.90 14.38 -9.02
N ASP A 37 11.17 14.80 -8.90
CA ASP A 37 12.13 14.69 -9.99
C ASP A 37 12.32 13.24 -10.45
N HIS A 38 12.39 12.30 -9.51
CA HIS A 38 12.51 10.88 -9.84
C HIS A 38 11.21 10.30 -10.38
N MET A 39 10.06 10.77 -9.90
CA MET A 39 8.74 10.35 -10.41
C MET A 39 8.55 10.81 -11.86
N ARG A 40 8.87 12.07 -12.15
CA ARG A 40 8.86 12.62 -13.52
C ARG A 40 9.84 11.91 -14.44
N TYR A 41 11.06 11.67 -13.97
CA TYR A 41 12.05 10.90 -14.72
C TYR A 41 11.53 9.51 -15.13
N LEU A 42 10.89 8.79 -14.20
CA LEU A 42 10.31 7.48 -14.52
C LEU A 42 9.19 7.59 -15.56
N LEU A 43 8.28 8.54 -15.42
CA LEU A 43 7.17 8.71 -16.37
C LEU A 43 7.64 9.15 -17.75
N ASN A 44 8.54 10.16 -17.83
CA ASN A 44 8.87 10.81 -19.07
C ASN A 44 10.03 10.16 -19.83
N ASP A 45 11.10 9.77 -19.10
CA ASP A 45 12.35 9.33 -19.71
C ASP A 45 12.47 7.81 -19.76
N VAL A 46 12.07 7.12 -18.66
CA VAL A 46 12.20 5.66 -18.58
C VAL A 46 11.05 4.96 -19.29
N PHE A 47 9.81 5.28 -18.91
CA PHE A 47 8.63 4.58 -19.41
C PHE A 47 7.88 5.33 -20.53
N LYS A 48 8.24 6.58 -20.82
CA LYS A 48 7.62 7.37 -21.89
C LYS A 48 6.09 7.31 -21.86
N ALA A 49 5.52 7.61 -20.70
CA ALA A 49 4.10 7.41 -20.38
C ALA A 49 3.15 7.97 -21.45
N GLN A 50 3.46 9.17 -22.00
CA GLN A 50 2.66 9.80 -23.04
C GLN A 50 2.53 8.97 -24.32
N GLU A 51 3.60 8.26 -24.73
CA GLU A 51 3.58 7.40 -25.91
C GLU A 51 2.65 6.20 -25.73
N HIS A 52 2.59 5.66 -24.50
CA HIS A 52 1.67 4.57 -24.14
C HIS A 52 0.22 5.05 -24.01
N TRP A 53 -0.01 6.18 -23.34
CA TRP A 53 -1.36 6.73 -23.14
C TRP A 53 -1.99 7.17 -24.45
N ALA A 54 -1.22 7.66 -25.40
CA ALA A 54 -1.71 8.01 -26.74
C ALA A 54 -2.30 6.80 -27.49
N GLN A 55 -1.89 5.58 -27.16
CA GLN A 55 -2.41 4.34 -27.76
C GLN A 55 -3.71 3.86 -27.08
N MET A 56 -4.08 4.41 -25.94
CA MET A 56 -5.26 4.04 -25.17
C MET A 56 -6.30 5.17 -25.20
N PRO A 57 -7.45 5.01 -25.88
CA PRO A 57 -8.44 6.09 -26.04
C PRO A 57 -8.88 6.74 -24.73
N ALA A 58 -8.93 5.96 -23.65
CA ALA A 58 -9.29 6.47 -22.33
C ALA A 58 -8.31 7.53 -21.78
N PHE A 59 -7.04 7.50 -22.21
CA PHE A 59 -5.96 8.34 -21.67
C PHE A 59 -5.35 9.28 -22.70
N ALA A 60 -5.77 9.24 -23.97
CA ALA A 60 -5.17 9.98 -25.08
C ALA A 60 -5.21 11.52 -24.90
N GLN A 61 -6.05 12.04 -24.02
CA GLN A 61 -6.17 13.47 -23.74
C GLN A 61 -5.34 13.94 -22.53
N ILE A 62 -4.67 13.02 -21.83
CA ILE A 62 -3.85 13.35 -20.67
C ILE A 62 -2.49 13.85 -21.15
N ASP A 63 -2.23 15.13 -20.98
CA ASP A 63 -0.96 15.77 -21.35
C ASP A 63 0.02 15.86 -20.16
N SER A 64 1.27 16.20 -20.46
CA SER A 64 2.32 16.33 -19.43
C SER A 64 2.02 17.45 -18.43
N SER A 65 1.34 18.51 -18.83
CA SER A 65 0.98 19.61 -17.92
C SER A 65 -0.05 19.17 -16.88
N THR A 66 -1.00 18.35 -17.28
CA THR A 66 -1.97 17.71 -16.37
C THR A 66 -1.28 16.75 -15.40
N VAL A 67 -0.35 15.93 -15.88
CA VAL A 67 0.44 15.01 -15.05
C VAL A 67 1.26 15.78 -14.02
N ASP A 68 1.96 16.84 -14.43
CA ASP A 68 2.76 17.69 -13.53
C ASP A 68 1.90 18.33 -12.46
N ALA A 69 0.73 18.88 -12.82
CA ALA A 69 -0.20 19.48 -11.87
C ALA A 69 -0.71 18.45 -10.84
N ILE A 70 -1.05 17.22 -11.26
CA ILE A 70 -1.48 16.15 -10.36
C ILE A 70 -0.35 15.78 -9.39
N LEU A 71 0.88 15.63 -9.87
CA LEU A 71 2.03 15.30 -9.03
C LEU A 71 2.34 16.41 -8.02
N ASP A 72 2.32 17.68 -8.45
CA ASP A 72 2.62 18.82 -7.59
C ASP A 72 1.55 19.02 -6.51
N GLU A 73 0.27 19.00 -6.86
CA GLU A 73 -0.82 19.16 -5.90
C GLU A 73 -0.94 17.94 -4.97
N GLY A 74 -0.72 16.72 -5.49
CA GLY A 74 -0.64 15.52 -4.66
C GLY A 74 0.50 15.58 -3.65
N ALA A 75 1.69 16.04 -4.07
CA ALA A 75 2.84 16.23 -3.18
C ALA A 75 2.56 17.27 -2.10
N LYS A 76 1.91 18.38 -2.44
CA LYS A 76 1.51 19.43 -1.52
C LYS A 76 0.50 18.93 -0.48
N LEU A 77 -0.57 18.25 -0.93
CA LEU A 77 -1.54 17.61 -0.03
C LEU A 77 -0.84 16.66 0.96
N CYS A 78 0.04 15.80 0.45
CA CYS A 78 0.76 14.83 1.28
C CYS A 78 1.70 15.50 2.29
N SER A 79 2.45 16.54 1.87
CA SER A 79 3.45 17.18 2.74
C SER A 79 2.85 18.17 3.74
N GLU A 80 1.81 18.93 3.34
CA GLU A 80 1.27 20.03 4.15
C GLU A 80 0.08 19.61 5.01
N VAL A 81 -0.71 18.60 4.58
CA VAL A 81 -1.95 18.21 5.25
C VAL A 81 -1.82 16.86 5.95
N ILE A 82 -1.27 15.85 5.26
CA ILE A 82 -1.30 14.46 5.72
C ILE A 82 -0.09 14.10 6.59
N ALA A 83 1.13 14.46 6.17
CA ALA A 83 2.35 14.15 6.91
C ALA A 83 2.40 14.75 8.33
N PRO A 84 1.91 15.98 8.57
CA PRO A 84 1.89 16.53 9.95
C PRO A 84 1.08 15.69 10.93
N LEU A 85 0.10 14.92 10.46
CA LEU A 85 -0.76 14.07 11.29
C LEU A 85 -0.16 12.68 11.58
N ASN A 86 0.98 12.32 10.99
CA ASN A 86 1.53 10.97 11.12
C ASN A 86 1.93 10.64 12.55
N ARG A 87 2.71 11.50 13.19
CA ARG A 87 3.18 11.28 14.54
C ARG A 87 2.08 11.45 15.59
N SER A 88 1.33 12.55 15.55
CA SER A 88 0.22 12.78 16.47
C SER A 88 -0.84 11.68 16.38
N GLY A 89 -1.12 11.20 15.15
CA GLY A 89 -2.02 10.08 14.94
C GLY A 89 -1.53 8.76 15.57
N ASP A 90 -0.22 8.45 15.49
CA ASP A 90 0.34 7.25 16.15
C ASP A 90 0.30 7.38 17.69
N GLU A 91 0.53 8.57 18.23
CA GLU A 91 0.50 8.82 19.66
C GLU A 91 -0.92 8.73 20.24
N GLU A 92 -1.92 9.27 19.54
CA GLU A 92 -3.33 9.26 19.94
C GLU A 92 -3.99 7.91 19.66
N GLY A 93 -3.82 7.38 18.44
CA GLY A 93 -4.48 6.16 17.97
C GLY A 93 -5.98 6.33 17.73
N ALA A 94 -6.57 5.38 16.99
CA ALA A 94 -8.02 5.27 16.88
C ALA A 94 -8.63 4.73 18.18
N GLN A 95 -9.79 5.23 18.58
CA GLN A 95 -10.43 4.93 19.86
C GLN A 95 -11.88 4.49 19.67
N LEU A 96 -12.32 3.50 20.45
CA LEU A 96 -13.73 3.12 20.55
C LEU A 96 -14.34 3.78 21.79
N VAL A 97 -15.22 4.73 21.57
CA VAL A 97 -15.87 5.51 22.64
C VAL A 97 -17.38 5.42 22.46
N ASP A 98 -18.08 4.92 23.47
CA ASP A 98 -19.55 4.79 23.48
C ASP A 98 -20.11 4.10 22.21
N GLY A 99 -19.45 3.02 21.76
CA GLY A 99 -19.85 2.24 20.59
C GLY A 99 -19.59 2.92 19.23
N THR A 100 -18.83 4.02 19.23
CA THR A 100 -18.43 4.75 18.02
C THR A 100 -16.89 4.81 17.93
N VAL A 101 -16.36 4.52 16.76
CA VAL A 101 -14.92 4.65 16.51
C VAL A 101 -14.59 6.09 16.13
N ARG A 102 -13.65 6.68 16.86
CA ARG A 102 -13.08 8.01 16.59
C ARG A 102 -11.67 7.86 16.07
N THR A 103 -11.39 8.55 14.97
CA THR A 103 -10.03 8.68 14.44
C THR A 103 -9.29 9.82 15.16
N PRO A 104 -7.93 9.87 15.09
CA PRO A 104 -7.17 10.93 15.72
C PRO A 104 -7.58 12.32 15.25
N GLN A 105 -7.31 13.31 16.13
CA GLN A 105 -7.57 14.72 15.83
C GLN A 105 -6.91 15.11 14.50
N GLY A 106 -7.67 15.83 13.66
CA GLY A 106 -7.23 16.29 12.34
C GLY A 106 -7.51 15.32 11.20
N PHE A 107 -7.68 14.01 11.45
CA PHE A 107 -7.97 13.01 10.41
C PHE A 107 -9.26 13.30 9.64
N PRO A 108 -10.41 13.63 10.29
CA PRO A 108 -11.63 13.96 9.55
C PRO A 108 -11.48 15.19 8.64
N ALA A 109 -10.74 16.21 9.08
CA ALA A 109 -10.50 17.40 8.28
C ALA A 109 -9.57 17.11 7.09
N ALA A 110 -8.50 16.33 7.29
CA ALA A 110 -7.59 15.91 6.22
C ALA A 110 -8.28 15.01 5.20
N TYR A 111 -9.14 14.07 5.66
CA TYR A 111 -9.91 13.21 4.77
C TYR A 111 -10.90 14.02 3.92
N ARG A 112 -11.55 15.01 4.50
CA ARG A 112 -12.44 15.91 3.76
C ARG A 112 -11.68 16.66 2.66
N GLN A 113 -10.50 17.22 2.94
CA GLN A 113 -9.68 17.88 1.92
C GLN A 113 -9.27 16.93 0.81
N LEU A 114 -8.90 15.68 1.14
CA LEU A 114 -8.59 14.64 0.16
C LEU A 114 -9.81 14.32 -0.71
N ALA A 115 -11.01 14.19 -0.13
CA ALA A 115 -12.25 13.91 -0.84
C ALA A 115 -12.68 15.10 -1.72
N GLU A 116 -12.70 16.32 -1.18
CA GLU A 116 -13.06 17.56 -1.91
C GLU A 116 -12.11 17.84 -3.08
N GLY A 117 -10.84 17.44 -2.98
CA GLY A 117 -9.86 17.49 -4.07
C GLY A 117 -10.04 16.39 -5.12
N GLY A 118 -10.98 15.46 -4.96
CA GLY A 118 -11.26 14.36 -5.90
C GLY A 118 -10.23 13.22 -5.86
N TRP A 119 -9.36 13.18 -4.84
CA TRP A 119 -8.25 12.24 -4.77
C TRP A 119 -8.65 10.78 -4.50
N VAL A 120 -9.87 10.55 -4.01
CA VAL A 120 -10.38 9.18 -3.74
C VAL A 120 -10.77 8.46 -5.04
N GLY A 121 -11.34 9.18 -6.00
CA GLY A 121 -11.87 8.65 -7.25
C GLY A 121 -10.93 8.70 -8.45
N LEU A 122 -9.60 8.83 -8.27
CA LEU A 122 -8.64 9.07 -9.36
C LEU A 122 -8.73 8.05 -10.51
N THR A 123 -8.80 6.76 -10.21
CA THR A 123 -8.92 5.69 -11.22
C THR A 123 -10.36 5.24 -11.48
N GLY A 124 -11.34 5.86 -10.80
CA GLY A 124 -12.75 5.50 -10.90
C GLY A 124 -13.33 5.79 -12.28
N ASP A 125 -14.33 4.99 -12.67
CA ASP A 125 -15.02 5.17 -13.95
C ASP A 125 -15.77 6.52 -13.99
N PRO A 126 -15.51 7.37 -15.00
CA PRO A 126 -16.19 8.65 -15.20
C PRO A 126 -17.73 8.53 -15.29
N ALA A 127 -18.26 7.38 -15.76
CA ALA A 127 -19.70 7.13 -15.81
C ALA A 127 -20.37 7.16 -14.42
N TYR A 128 -19.59 6.97 -13.35
CA TYR A 128 -20.05 7.03 -11.96
C TYR A 128 -19.36 8.15 -11.16
N GLY A 129 -18.75 9.14 -11.84
CA GLY A 129 -18.14 10.30 -11.21
C GLY A 129 -16.69 10.12 -10.78
N GLY A 130 -16.02 9.06 -11.23
CA GLY A 130 -14.57 8.91 -11.11
C GLY A 130 -13.81 9.79 -12.10
N GLN A 131 -12.49 9.89 -11.96
CA GLN A 131 -11.67 10.74 -12.84
C GLN A 131 -11.04 9.99 -14.02
N GLY A 132 -11.04 8.65 -14.00
CA GLY A 132 -10.53 7.83 -15.10
C GLY A 132 -9.04 8.02 -15.37
N LEU A 133 -8.23 8.36 -14.36
CA LEU A 133 -6.79 8.56 -14.53
C LEU A 133 -6.03 7.22 -14.61
N PRO A 134 -4.87 7.21 -15.32
CA PRO A 134 -4.08 6.01 -15.46
C PRO A 134 -3.51 5.52 -14.12
N LYS A 135 -3.51 4.20 -13.93
CA LYS A 135 -2.92 3.58 -12.73
C LYS A 135 -1.41 3.82 -12.64
N MET A 136 -0.74 3.90 -13.77
CA MET A 136 0.67 4.28 -13.87
C MET A 136 1.00 5.60 -13.16
N LEU A 137 0.08 6.57 -13.20
CA LEU A 137 0.22 7.85 -12.49
C LEU A 137 -0.19 7.72 -11.02
N THR A 138 -1.30 7.02 -10.75
CA THR A 138 -1.88 7.00 -9.40
C THR A 138 -1.09 6.16 -8.41
N VAL A 139 -0.28 5.18 -8.85
CA VAL A 139 0.65 4.47 -7.96
C VAL A 139 1.69 5.39 -7.33
N LEU A 140 2.08 6.46 -8.01
CA LEU A 140 3.01 7.47 -7.47
C LEU A 140 2.34 8.32 -6.39
N PHE A 141 1.08 8.68 -6.57
CA PHE A 141 0.31 9.36 -5.54
C PHE A 141 0.06 8.47 -4.32
N GLU A 142 -0.25 7.19 -4.52
CA GLU A 142 -0.37 6.23 -3.43
C GLU A 142 0.95 6.07 -2.64
N GLU A 143 2.11 6.06 -3.33
CA GLU A 143 3.41 6.08 -2.65
C GLU A 143 3.59 7.35 -1.80
N MET A 144 3.20 8.53 -2.33
CA MET A 144 3.26 9.78 -1.57
C MET A 144 2.40 9.72 -0.31
N LEU A 145 1.17 9.21 -0.42
CA LEU A 145 0.25 9.04 0.70
C LEU A 145 0.84 8.12 1.78
N PHE A 146 1.33 6.93 1.40
CA PHE A 146 1.92 5.98 2.34
C PHE A 146 3.21 6.51 2.98
N SER A 147 4.01 7.27 2.23
CA SER A 147 5.19 7.94 2.78
C SER A 147 4.83 9.03 3.80
N ALA A 148 3.75 9.76 3.55
CA ALA A 148 3.26 10.83 4.41
C ALA A 148 2.62 10.29 5.70
N ASN A 149 1.71 9.31 5.59
CA ASN A 149 1.01 8.72 6.72
C ASN A 149 0.37 7.37 6.35
N SER A 150 1.06 6.28 6.65
CA SER A 150 0.57 4.93 6.32
C SER A 150 -0.77 4.58 6.97
N ALA A 151 -1.00 5.01 8.21
CA ALA A 151 -2.24 4.72 8.91
C ALA A 151 -3.46 5.43 8.31
N PHE A 152 -3.29 6.69 7.89
CA PHE A 152 -4.32 7.47 7.22
C PHE A 152 -4.65 6.89 5.84
N THR A 153 -3.64 6.52 5.09
CA THR A 153 -3.77 6.06 3.69
C THR A 153 -4.62 4.81 3.54
N LEU A 154 -4.69 3.96 4.57
CA LEU A 154 -5.50 2.74 4.53
C LEU A 154 -7.00 3.02 4.34
N TYR A 155 -7.52 4.16 4.78
CA TYR A 155 -8.94 4.49 4.59
C TYR A 155 -9.31 4.75 3.12
N PRO A 156 -8.62 5.66 2.38
CA PRO A 156 -8.90 5.84 0.95
C PRO A 156 -8.48 4.64 0.10
N ALA A 157 -7.40 3.92 0.44
CA ALA A 157 -6.96 2.74 -0.30
C ALA A 157 -8.04 1.64 -0.30
N LEU A 158 -8.54 1.23 0.87
CA LEU A 158 -9.62 0.24 0.97
C LEU A 158 -10.90 0.70 0.28
N THR A 159 -11.19 2.01 0.28
CA THR A 159 -12.33 2.58 -0.45
C THR A 159 -12.17 2.37 -1.95
N SER A 160 -11.00 2.66 -2.50
CA SER A 160 -10.69 2.45 -3.93
C SER A 160 -10.80 0.97 -4.31
N GLY A 161 -10.26 0.06 -3.48
CA GLY A 161 -10.37 -1.38 -3.70
C GLY A 161 -11.81 -1.90 -3.65
N ALA A 162 -12.61 -1.43 -2.70
CA ALA A 162 -14.02 -1.79 -2.57
C ALA A 162 -14.84 -1.27 -3.77
N ALA A 163 -14.61 -0.02 -4.18
CA ALA A 163 -15.26 0.56 -5.35
C ALA A 163 -14.92 -0.22 -6.63
N LEU A 164 -13.67 -0.64 -6.80
CA LEU A 164 -13.24 -1.46 -7.93
C LEU A 164 -13.99 -2.82 -7.97
N ALA A 165 -14.14 -3.50 -6.82
CA ALA A 165 -14.89 -4.76 -6.77
C ALA A 165 -16.38 -4.58 -7.06
N ILE A 166 -17.00 -3.50 -6.55
CA ILE A 166 -18.39 -3.14 -6.86
C ILE A 166 -18.53 -2.84 -8.36
N HIS A 167 -17.63 -2.04 -8.93
CA HIS A 167 -17.64 -1.72 -10.35
C HIS A 167 -17.57 -2.97 -11.25
N ALA A 168 -16.69 -3.91 -10.89
CA ALA A 168 -16.47 -5.11 -11.69
C ALA A 168 -17.63 -6.13 -11.57
N HIS A 169 -18.25 -6.26 -10.41
CA HIS A 169 -19.10 -7.43 -10.11
C HIS A 169 -20.54 -7.10 -9.68
N ALA A 170 -20.84 -5.88 -9.22
CA ALA A 170 -22.17 -5.57 -8.75
C ALA A 170 -23.17 -5.34 -9.90
N SER A 171 -24.46 -5.46 -9.59
CA SER A 171 -25.53 -5.09 -10.53
C SER A 171 -25.50 -3.58 -10.84
N GLU A 172 -26.02 -3.18 -11.98
CA GLU A 172 -26.09 -1.77 -12.38
C GLU A 172 -26.83 -0.89 -11.36
N ALA A 173 -27.85 -1.44 -10.69
CA ALA A 173 -28.56 -0.74 -9.64
C ALA A 173 -27.63 -0.42 -8.44
N LEU A 174 -26.86 -1.40 -7.99
CA LEU A 174 -25.87 -1.20 -6.92
C LEU A 174 -24.76 -0.24 -7.34
N LYS A 175 -24.23 -0.35 -8.55
CA LYS A 175 -23.19 0.57 -9.06
C LYS A 175 -23.67 2.03 -9.01
N LYS A 176 -24.87 2.29 -9.58
CA LYS A 176 -25.45 3.65 -9.63
C LYS A 176 -25.70 4.24 -8.24
N THR A 177 -26.08 3.42 -7.28
CA THR A 177 -26.35 3.87 -5.90
C THR A 177 -25.08 4.14 -5.10
N TRP A 178 -24.05 3.27 -5.21
CA TRP A 178 -22.92 3.30 -4.27
C TRP A 178 -21.66 3.94 -4.84
N LEU A 179 -21.32 3.72 -6.12
CA LEU A 179 -20.05 4.19 -6.69
C LEU A 179 -19.88 5.71 -6.68
N PRO A 180 -20.92 6.54 -7.04
CA PRO A 180 -20.73 7.99 -7.05
C PRO A 180 -20.28 8.54 -5.69
N LYS A 181 -20.87 8.03 -4.60
CA LYS A 181 -20.54 8.46 -3.24
C LYS A 181 -19.20 7.92 -2.74
N MET A 182 -18.78 6.77 -3.25
CA MET A 182 -17.46 6.21 -2.94
C MET A 182 -16.35 6.93 -3.72
N TYR A 183 -16.57 7.24 -4.99
CA TYR A 183 -15.59 7.99 -5.79
C TYR A 183 -15.45 9.45 -5.35
N SER A 184 -16.53 10.08 -4.89
CA SER A 184 -16.46 11.43 -4.29
C SER A 184 -15.78 11.43 -2.91
N GLY A 185 -15.61 10.27 -2.27
CA GLY A 185 -15.11 10.16 -0.90
C GLY A 185 -16.14 10.48 0.19
N GLU A 186 -17.42 10.73 -0.17
CA GLU A 186 -18.49 10.91 0.82
C GLU A 186 -18.75 9.64 1.64
N TRP A 187 -18.53 8.47 1.06
CA TRP A 187 -18.60 7.18 1.71
C TRP A 187 -17.31 6.39 1.51
N THR A 188 -16.92 5.65 2.55
CA THR A 188 -15.75 4.78 2.49
C THR A 188 -16.14 3.33 2.23
N GLY A 189 -15.14 2.51 1.90
CA GLY A 189 -15.27 1.07 1.76
C GLY A 189 -14.37 0.31 2.74
N ALA A 190 -14.80 -0.89 3.11
CA ALA A 190 -14.02 -1.81 3.95
C ALA A 190 -14.21 -3.25 3.48
N MET A 191 -13.18 -4.08 3.72
CA MET A 191 -13.17 -5.50 3.36
C MET A 191 -13.31 -6.36 4.61
N CYS A 192 -14.36 -7.21 4.69
CA CYS A 192 -14.70 -8.03 5.84
C CYS A 192 -14.60 -9.52 5.50
N MET A 193 -13.39 -10.09 5.60
CA MET A 193 -13.12 -11.49 5.25
C MET A 193 -12.84 -12.34 6.47
N THR A 194 -11.87 -11.96 7.29
CA THR A 194 -11.24 -12.78 8.32
C THR A 194 -12.15 -13.02 9.52
N GLU A 195 -12.17 -14.26 10.01
CA GLU A 195 -12.76 -14.65 11.29
C GLU A 195 -11.67 -15.20 12.23
N ALA A 196 -11.93 -15.29 13.52
CA ALA A 196 -10.94 -15.71 14.52
C ALA A 196 -10.25 -17.06 14.20
N HIS A 197 -10.96 -17.95 13.52
CA HIS A 197 -10.47 -19.28 13.12
C HIS A 197 -10.23 -19.40 11.60
N ALA A 198 -10.54 -18.38 10.80
CA ALA A 198 -10.47 -18.39 9.33
C ALA A 198 -9.74 -17.14 8.82
N GLY A 199 -8.43 -17.24 8.64
CA GLY A 199 -7.58 -16.17 8.09
C GLY A 199 -7.01 -16.57 6.73
N SER A 200 -5.91 -17.31 6.68
CA SER A 200 -5.33 -17.82 5.42
C SER A 200 -6.22 -18.85 4.73
N ASP A 201 -6.94 -19.69 5.51
CA ASP A 201 -7.99 -20.57 5.01
C ASP A 201 -9.37 -19.97 5.30
N LEU A 202 -9.96 -19.33 4.31
CA LEU A 202 -11.32 -18.79 4.38
C LEU A 202 -12.40 -19.85 4.19
N GLY A 203 -12.05 -21.06 3.75
CA GLY A 203 -13.01 -22.14 3.52
C GLY A 203 -13.77 -22.60 4.77
N ILE A 204 -13.18 -22.36 5.94
CA ILE A 204 -13.75 -22.74 7.25
C ILE A 204 -14.57 -21.62 7.92
N MET A 205 -14.79 -20.46 7.25
CA MET A 205 -15.60 -19.37 7.79
C MET A 205 -17.03 -19.78 8.13
N THR A 206 -17.61 -19.11 9.11
CA THR A 206 -18.93 -19.41 9.67
C THR A 206 -19.98 -18.32 9.44
N THR A 207 -19.60 -17.11 9.05
CA THR A 207 -20.54 -16.02 8.71
C THR A 207 -21.54 -16.49 7.67
N ARG A 208 -22.84 -16.21 7.90
CA ARG A 208 -23.97 -16.66 7.08
C ARG A 208 -24.75 -15.49 6.51
N ALA A 209 -25.33 -15.72 5.33
CA ALA A 209 -26.23 -14.82 4.65
C ALA A 209 -27.54 -15.55 4.34
N VAL A 210 -28.65 -15.09 4.90
CA VAL A 210 -29.98 -15.70 4.70
C VAL A 210 -30.79 -14.83 3.74
N PRO A 211 -31.23 -15.35 2.57
CA PRO A 211 -32.00 -14.60 1.60
C PRO A 211 -33.37 -14.15 2.17
N GLN A 212 -33.83 -12.99 1.75
CA GLN A 212 -35.13 -12.40 2.10
C GLN A 212 -36.03 -12.29 0.86
N SER A 213 -37.32 -12.08 1.07
CA SER A 213 -38.31 -11.98 -0.02
C SER A 213 -38.17 -10.73 -0.90
N ASP A 214 -37.44 -9.73 -0.43
CA ASP A 214 -37.17 -8.44 -1.12
C ASP A 214 -35.83 -8.39 -1.85
N ASN A 215 -35.23 -9.55 -2.13
CA ASN A 215 -33.90 -9.71 -2.73
C ASN A 215 -32.74 -9.14 -1.88
N THR A 216 -32.95 -8.86 -0.61
CA THR A 216 -31.88 -8.59 0.35
C THR A 216 -31.46 -9.87 1.07
N TYR A 217 -30.41 -9.75 1.86
CA TYR A 217 -29.89 -10.83 2.69
C TYR A 217 -29.70 -10.36 4.13
N LYS A 218 -29.94 -11.24 5.10
CA LYS A 218 -29.58 -11.02 6.49
C LYS A 218 -28.24 -11.68 6.80
N ILE A 219 -27.24 -10.85 7.10
CA ILE A 219 -25.87 -11.27 7.36
C ILE A 219 -25.67 -11.40 8.86
N THR A 220 -25.17 -12.56 9.31
CA THR A 220 -24.90 -12.84 10.73
C THR A 220 -23.53 -13.50 10.89
N GLY A 221 -22.68 -12.90 11.73
CA GLY A 221 -21.34 -13.39 12.04
C GLY A 221 -20.44 -12.31 12.58
N THR A 222 -19.21 -12.69 12.94
CA THR A 222 -18.18 -11.78 13.46
C THR A 222 -16.95 -11.82 12.57
N LYS A 223 -16.46 -10.67 12.18
CA LYS A 223 -15.23 -10.47 11.40
C LYS A 223 -14.19 -9.76 12.24
N ILE A 224 -12.93 -10.19 12.16
CA ILE A 224 -11.82 -9.60 12.92
C ILE A 224 -10.77 -8.99 11.97
N PHE A 225 -9.93 -8.13 12.53
CA PHE A 225 -8.88 -7.41 11.80
C PHE A 225 -9.40 -6.54 10.65
N ILE A 226 -10.58 -5.95 10.81
CA ILE A 226 -11.21 -5.15 9.76
C ILE A 226 -10.70 -3.72 9.81
N THR A 227 -9.80 -3.41 8.89
CA THR A 227 -9.27 -2.05 8.70
C THR A 227 -10.38 -1.14 8.19
N GLY A 228 -10.54 0.03 8.83
CA GLY A 228 -11.60 0.97 8.47
C GLY A 228 -13.02 0.41 8.64
N GLY A 229 -13.21 -0.64 9.45
CA GLY A 229 -14.52 -1.26 9.66
C GLY A 229 -15.55 -0.33 10.29
N ASP A 230 -15.10 0.57 11.17
CA ASP A 230 -15.86 1.71 11.67
C ASP A 230 -14.93 2.90 11.91
N HIS A 231 -15.43 4.12 11.70
CA HIS A 231 -14.72 5.39 11.88
C HIS A 231 -15.69 6.58 11.72
N ASP A 232 -15.18 7.79 11.99
CA ASP A 232 -15.89 9.06 11.92
C ASP A 232 -15.48 9.97 10.73
N LEU A 233 -14.79 9.43 9.72
CA LEU A 233 -14.31 10.20 8.57
C LEU A 233 -15.42 10.54 7.57
N THR A 234 -16.45 9.68 7.46
CA THR A 234 -17.53 9.76 6.47
C THR A 234 -18.89 9.42 7.07
N GLU A 235 -19.95 9.84 6.38
CA GLU A 235 -21.33 9.58 6.83
C GLU A 235 -21.72 8.10 6.75
N ASN A 236 -21.16 7.35 5.80
CA ASN A 236 -21.45 5.92 5.63
C ASN A 236 -20.18 5.12 5.30
N ILE A 237 -20.24 3.83 5.59
CA ILE A 237 -19.18 2.86 5.29
C ILE A 237 -19.82 1.67 4.58
N VAL A 238 -19.26 1.29 3.44
CA VAL A 238 -19.70 0.14 2.63
C VAL A 238 -18.79 -1.05 2.92
N HIS A 239 -19.30 -2.05 3.63
CA HIS A 239 -18.56 -3.27 3.93
C HIS A 239 -18.78 -4.30 2.82
N LEU A 240 -17.71 -4.80 2.22
CA LEU A 240 -17.72 -5.98 1.36
C LEU A 240 -17.48 -7.22 2.23
N VAL A 241 -18.54 -7.99 2.48
CA VAL A 241 -18.56 -9.08 3.46
C VAL A 241 -18.62 -10.43 2.78
N LEU A 242 -17.65 -11.30 3.09
CA LEU A 242 -17.71 -12.72 2.70
C LEU A 242 -18.60 -13.51 3.67
N ALA A 243 -19.57 -14.24 3.13
CA ALA A 243 -20.48 -15.09 3.90
C ALA A 243 -20.94 -16.30 3.07
N LYS A 244 -21.51 -17.31 3.73
CA LYS A 244 -22.07 -18.52 3.12
C LYS A 244 -23.59 -18.47 3.11
N LEU A 245 -24.19 -18.87 1.99
CA LEU A 245 -25.62 -19.12 1.88
C LEU A 245 -26.00 -20.42 2.62
N PRO A 246 -27.29 -20.64 2.96
CA PRO A 246 -27.72 -21.84 3.70
C PRO A 246 -27.38 -23.17 3.03
N ASP A 247 -27.45 -23.22 1.69
CA ASP A 247 -27.20 -24.37 0.82
C ASP A 247 -25.81 -24.37 0.18
N ALA A 248 -24.88 -23.53 0.69
CA ALA A 248 -23.56 -23.35 0.11
C ALA A 248 -22.73 -24.63 0.14
N PRO A 249 -21.99 -24.94 -0.94
CA PRO A 249 -20.99 -26.00 -0.94
C PRO A 249 -19.97 -25.81 0.19
N ALA A 250 -19.41 -26.91 0.67
CA ALA A 250 -18.35 -26.87 1.69
C ALA A 250 -17.09 -26.20 1.17
N GLY A 251 -16.32 -25.61 2.10
CA GLY A 251 -15.04 -24.98 1.81
C GLY A 251 -15.15 -23.62 1.11
N ALA A 252 -14.08 -23.22 0.42
CA ALA A 252 -13.97 -21.91 -0.24
C ALA A 252 -14.94 -21.73 -1.42
N LYS A 253 -15.36 -22.83 -2.04
CA LYS A 253 -16.32 -22.81 -3.19
C LYS A 253 -17.74 -22.40 -2.80
N GLY A 254 -18.07 -22.35 -1.50
CA GLY A 254 -19.39 -21.93 -1.02
C GLY A 254 -19.47 -20.46 -0.60
N ILE A 255 -18.41 -19.68 -0.78
CA ILE A 255 -18.34 -18.31 -0.32
C ILE A 255 -18.98 -17.36 -1.34
N SER A 256 -19.86 -16.48 -0.86
CA SER A 256 -20.50 -15.40 -1.61
C SER A 256 -20.08 -14.04 -1.06
N LEU A 257 -20.19 -12.99 -1.86
CA LEU A 257 -19.82 -11.62 -1.50
C LEU A 257 -21.07 -10.76 -1.34
N PHE A 258 -21.11 -9.96 -0.28
CA PHE A 258 -22.24 -9.08 0.03
C PHE A 258 -21.77 -7.65 0.29
N LEU A 259 -22.52 -6.68 -0.25
CA LEU A 259 -22.42 -5.27 0.09
C LEU A 259 -23.32 -5.03 1.30
N VAL A 260 -22.75 -4.56 2.41
CA VAL A 260 -23.44 -4.32 3.68
C VAL A 260 -23.06 -2.92 4.20
N PRO A 261 -23.93 -1.92 4.08
CA PRO A 261 -23.58 -0.58 4.56
C PRO A 261 -23.75 -0.44 6.07
N LYS A 262 -23.03 0.51 6.66
CA LYS A 262 -23.18 0.93 8.06
C LYS A 262 -24.56 1.54 8.33
N PHE A 263 -25.07 2.35 7.38
CA PHE A 263 -26.41 2.92 7.39
C PHE A 263 -27.15 2.54 6.12
N LEU A 264 -28.38 2.09 6.27
CA LEU A 264 -29.33 1.89 5.16
C LEU A 264 -29.78 3.23 4.62
N LEU A 265 -30.07 3.29 3.32
CA LEU A 265 -30.50 4.52 2.65
C LEU A 265 -32.00 4.72 2.80
N GLY A 266 -32.40 5.96 3.01
CA GLY A 266 -33.80 6.40 2.94
C GLY A 266 -34.25 6.70 1.50
N ALA A 267 -35.49 7.16 1.35
CA ALA A 267 -36.09 7.46 0.05
C ALA A 267 -35.36 8.57 -0.74
N ASN A 268 -34.51 9.35 -0.09
CA ASN A 268 -33.69 10.42 -0.70
C ASN A 268 -32.24 9.95 -0.97
N GLU A 269 -31.97 8.65 -0.91
CA GLU A 269 -30.65 8.05 -1.08
C GLU A 269 -29.59 8.54 -0.06
N LYS A 270 -30.04 9.08 1.08
CA LYS A 270 -29.16 9.47 2.19
C LYS A 270 -29.15 8.42 3.29
N PRO A 271 -28.06 8.32 4.06
CA PRO A 271 -28.02 7.48 5.26
C PRO A 271 -29.19 7.84 6.20
N ALA A 272 -30.01 6.85 6.55
CA ALA A 272 -31.22 7.09 7.33
C ALA A 272 -31.31 6.17 8.56
N GLN A 273 -31.20 4.87 8.38
CA GLN A 273 -31.34 3.89 9.46
C GLN A 273 -30.03 3.18 9.72
N ARG A 274 -29.59 3.11 10.98
CA ARG A 274 -28.45 2.28 11.38
C ARG A 274 -28.73 0.82 11.03
N ASN A 275 -27.84 0.22 10.25
CA ASN A 275 -27.87 -1.20 9.98
C ASN A 275 -27.36 -1.98 11.20
N ALA A 276 -27.67 -3.26 11.31
CA ALA A 276 -27.21 -4.11 12.41
C ALA A 276 -25.73 -4.52 12.24
N VAL A 277 -24.88 -3.50 12.12
CA VAL A 277 -23.41 -3.60 11.97
C VAL A 277 -22.77 -2.76 13.07
N THR A 278 -21.93 -3.39 13.91
CA THR A 278 -21.27 -2.70 15.03
C THR A 278 -19.81 -3.12 15.16
N ALA A 279 -18.95 -2.16 15.51
CA ALA A 279 -17.61 -2.44 15.99
C ALA A 279 -17.67 -2.72 17.50
N SER A 280 -17.29 -3.91 17.92
CA SER A 280 -17.30 -4.28 19.35
C SER A 280 -15.96 -4.09 20.04
N ALA A 281 -14.86 -4.03 19.27
CA ALA A 281 -13.53 -3.78 19.77
C ALA A 281 -12.62 -3.21 18.68
N LEU A 282 -11.53 -2.56 19.10
CA LEU A 282 -10.38 -2.22 18.28
C LEU A 282 -9.17 -3.03 18.72
N GLU A 283 -8.36 -3.45 17.75
CA GLU A 283 -7.11 -4.15 18.03
C GLU A 283 -6.02 -3.16 18.53
N HIS A 284 -5.35 -3.52 19.61
CA HIS A 284 -4.19 -2.81 20.14
C HIS A 284 -2.93 -3.22 19.36
N LYS A 285 -2.52 -2.40 18.41
CA LYS A 285 -1.49 -2.76 17.42
C LYS A 285 -0.11 -2.23 17.75
N MET A 286 0.92 -2.89 17.21
CA MET A 286 2.30 -2.43 17.25
C MET A 286 2.50 -1.10 16.50
N GLY A 287 1.95 -0.97 15.30
CA GLY A 287 2.02 0.20 14.42
C GLY A 287 0.67 0.51 13.78
N ILE A 288 0.67 1.48 12.86
CA ILE A 288 -0.54 1.99 12.18
C ILE A 288 -1.70 2.27 13.15
N LYS A 289 -1.38 2.84 14.32
CA LYS A 289 -2.34 2.94 15.43
C LYS A 289 -3.51 3.87 15.12
N ALA A 290 -3.27 4.87 14.26
CA ALA A 290 -4.30 5.81 13.81
C ALA A 290 -5.32 5.20 12.83
N SER A 291 -5.00 4.05 12.20
CA SER A 291 -5.96 3.29 11.42
C SER A 291 -6.80 2.41 12.34
N SER A 292 -8.11 2.52 12.31
CA SER A 292 -9.00 1.62 13.05
C SER A 292 -8.89 0.20 12.49
N THR A 293 -8.71 -0.77 13.37
CA THR A 293 -8.74 -2.19 13.03
C THR A 293 -9.76 -2.85 13.94
N CYS A 294 -10.92 -3.16 13.38
CA CYS A 294 -12.14 -3.45 14.14
C CYS A 294 -12.42 -4.94 14.24
N VAL A 295 -13.05 -5.34 15.35
CA VAL A 295 -13.88 -6.53 15.44
C VAL A 295 -15.29 -6.12 15.07
N MET A 296 -15.79 -6.59 13.90
CA MET A 296 -17.08 -6.21 13.34
C MET A 296 -18.12 -7.31 13.58
N ASN A 297 -19.24 -6.95 14.20
CA ASN A 297 -20.38 -7.85 14.39
C ASN A 297 -21.51 -7.47 13.42
N PHE A 298 -22.01 -8.49 12.74
CA PHE A 298 -23.20 -8.45 11.89
C PHE A 298 -24.28 -9.27 12.57
N ASP A 299 -25.35 -8.62 13.02
CA ASP A 299 -26.46 -9.25 13.76
C ASP A 299 -27.76 -9.17 12.96
N GLY A 300 -27.85 -9.95 11.89
CA GLY A 300 -28.92 -9.86 10.93
C GLY A 300 -28.85 -8.58 10.07
N ALA A 301 -27.65 -8.10 9.79
CA ALA A 301 -27.41 -6.91 8.98
C ALA A 301 -27.96 -7.10 7.56
N THR A 302 -28.64 -6.08 7.05
CA THR A 302 -29.16 -6.09 5.67
C THR A 302 -28.04 -5.84 4.66
N GLY A 303 -27.98 -6.70 3.64
CA GLY A 303 -27.00 -6.57 2.56
C GLY A 303 -27.52 -7.06 1.23
N TRP A 304 -26.75 -6.84 0.17
CA TRP A 304 -27.06 -7.22 -1.21
C TRP A 304 -25.93 -8.08 -1.77
N LEU A 305 -26.28 -9.09 -2.55
CA LEU A 305 -25.31 -9.95 -3.23
C LEU A 305 -24.51 -9.14 -4.27
N VAL A 306 -23.20 -9.33 -4.27
CA VAL A 306 -22.27 -8.78 -5.28
C VAL A 306 -21.75 -9.92 -6.13
N GLY A 307 -22.04 -9.88 -7.43
CA GLY A 307 -21.76 -10.99 -8.37
C GLY A 307 -22.72 -12.16 -8.21
N GLU A 308 -22.26 -13.35 -8.57
CA GLU A 308 -23.05 -14.57 -8.53
C GLU A 308 -22.90 -15.32 -7.19
N PRO A 309 -23.92 -16.09 -6.76
CA PRO A 309 -23.81 -16.99 -5.62
C PRO A 309 -22.59 -17.90 -5.74
N HIS A 310 -21.89 -18.10 -4.63
CA HIS A 310 -20.70 -18.99 -4.53
C HIS A 310 -19.48 -18.53 -5.36
N GLN A 311 -19.51 -17.33 -5.94
CA GLN A 311 -18.39 -16.70 -6.64
C GLN A 311 -17.76 -15.54 -5.83
N GLY A 312 -18.14 -15.40 -4.55
CA GLY A 312 -17.74 -14.25 -3.73
C GLY A 312 -16.24 -14.14 -3.51
N LEU A 313 -15.53 -15.26 -3.42
CA LEU A 313 -14.07 -15.22 -3.29
C LEU A 313 -13.40 -14.71 -4.59
N ALA A 314 -13.88 -15.14 -5.75
CA ALA A 314 -13.40 -14.66 -7.05
C ALA A 314 -13.66 -13.15 -7.22
N ALA A 315 -14.86 -12.68 -6.84
CA ALA A 315 -15.20 -11.26 -6.87
C ALA A 315 -14.33 -10.44 -5.90
N MET A 316 -14.07 -10.95 -4.69
CA MET A 316 -13.20 -10.30 -3.71
C MET A 316 -11.73 -10.27 -4.16
N PHE A 317 -11.28 -11.21 -4.99
CA PHE A 317 -9.91 -11.16 -5.54
C PHE A 317 -9.65 -9.92 -6.40
N THR A 318 -10.67 -9.30 -6.97
CA THR A 318 -10.53 -8.02 -7.68
C THR A 318 -10.03 -6.93 -6.72
N MET A 319 -10.65 -6.79 -5.55
CA MET A 319 -10.19 -5.90 -4.49
C MET A 319 -8.83 -6.34 -3.94
N MET A 320 -8.67 -7.62 -3.61
CA MET A 320 -7.42 -8.12 -3.02
C MET A 320 -6.20 -7.94 -3.93
N ASN A 321 -6.34 -8.07 -5.24
CA ASN A 321 -5.21 -7.86 -6.16
C ASN A 321 -4.82 -6.38 -6.22
N TYR A 322 -5.79 -5.47 -6.15
CA TYR A 322 -5.55 -4.05 -5.99
C TYR A 322 -4.83 -3.77 -4.66
N GLU A 323 -5.37 -4.29 -3.55
CA GLU A 323 -4.80 -4.10 -2.21
C GLU A 323 -3.39 -4.67 -2.08
N ARG A 324 -3.07 -5.79 -2.74
CA ARG A 324 -1.71 -6.35 -2.74
C ARG A 324 -0.68 -5.37 -3.30
N LEU A 325 -1.01 -4.68 -4.40
CA LEU A 325 -0.13 -3.64 -4.94
C LEU A 325 -0.06 -2.44 -3.99
N SER A 326 -1.20 -1.97 -3.49
CA SER A 326 -1.30 -0.86 -2.54
C SER A 326 -0.50 -1.12 -1.26
N ILE A 327 -0.60 -2.33 -0.68
CA ILE A 327 0.21 -2.73 0.48
C ILE A 327 1.71 -2.87 0.13
N GLY A 328 2.03 -3.26 -1.10
CA GLY A 328 3.39 -3.13 -1.60
C GLY A 328 3.88 -1.68 -1.53
N LEU A 329 3.06 -0.73 -1.99
CA LEU A 329 3.35 0.71 -1.91
C LEU A 329 3.45 1.22 -0.47
N GLN A 330 2.76 0.64 0.51
CA GLN A 330 2.99 0.93 1.93
C GLN A 330 4.43 0.60 2.34
N GLY A 331 4.94 -0.56 1.95
CA GLY A 331 6.34 -0.93 2.20
C GLY A 331 7.30 0.06 1.57
N LEU A 332 7.10 0.40 0.30
CA LEU A 332 7.89 1.41 -0.42
C LEU A 332 7.80 2.78 0.25
N GLY A 333 6.60 3.24 0.61
CA GLY A 333 6.37 4.55 1.22
C GLY A 333 7.06 4.71 2.58
N CYS A 334 6.93 3.71 3.47
CA CYS A 334 7.67 3.67 4.73
C CYS A 334 9.19 3.70 4.51
N GLY A 335 9.70 2.91 3.56
CA GLY A 335 11.11 2.87 3.21
C GLY A 335 11.62 4.20 2.62
N ALA A 336 10.81 4.87 1.79
CA ALA A 336 11.14 6.16 1.20
C ALA A 336 11.22 7.27 2.26
N MET A 337 10.27 7.31 3.20
CA MET A 337 10.30 8.25 4.32
C MET A 337 11.49 7.98 5.25
N SER A 338 11.76 6.71 5.55
CA SER A 338 12.92 6.29 6.34
C SER A 338 14.24 6.76 5.73
N TYR A 339 14.40 6.59 4.42
CA TYR A 339 15.57 7.06 3.70
C TYR A 339 15.75 8.58 3.81
N GLN A 340 14.67 9.37 3.64
CA GLN A 340 14.73 10.82 3.76
C GLN A 340 15.20 11.26 5.15
N ASN A 341 14.69 10.66 6.20
CA ASN A 341 15.10 10.92 7.57
C ASN A 341 16.58 10.55 7.79
N ALA A 342 16.98 9.36 7.31
CA ALA A 342 18.34 8.86 7.47
C ALA A 342 19.37 9.74 6.75
N VAL A 343 19.09 10.17 5.52
CA VAL A 343 19.97 11.06 4.75
C VAL A 343 20.13 12.41 5.44
N ARG A 344 19.01 13.01 5.90
CA ARG A 344 19.05 14.29 6.61
C ARG A 344 19.89 14.20 7.87
N TYR A 345 19.59 13.20 8.71
CA TYR A 345 20.36 12.96 9.93
C TYR A 345 21.84 12.71 9.63
N ALA A 346 22.17 11.91 8.64
CA ALA A 346 23.55 11.59 8.29
C ALA A 346 24.38 12.81 7.81
N LYS A 347 23.71 13.79 7.17
CA LYS A 347 24.35 15.08 6.76
C LYS A 347 24.57 16.03 7.92
N GLU A 348 23.74 15.99 8.96
CA GLU A 348 23.78 16.91 10.10
C GLU A 348 24.57 16.35 11.28
N ARG A 349 24.52 15.05 11.53
CA ARG A 349 25.16 14.40 12.67
C ARG A 349 26.67 14.35 12.50
N LEU A 350 27.39 15.04 13.39
CA LEU A 350 28.85 15.02 13.43
C LEU A 350 29.32 13.93 14.40
N GLN A 351 30.15 12.98 13.92
CA GLN A 351 30.75 11.94 14.76
C GLN A 351 31.94 11.28 14.06
N GLY A 352 33.09 11.27 14.75
CA GLY A 352 34.33 10.67 14.24
C GLY A 352 34.94 11.41 13.05
N ARG A 353 35.84 10.74 12.34
CA ARG A 353 36.48 11.22 11.12
C ARG A 353 36.36 10.18 10.01
N ALA A 354 36.26 10.63 8.78
CA ALA A 354 36.25 9.73 7.62
C ALA A 354 37.58 8.96 7.52
N ALA A 355 37.50 7.70 7.07
CA ALA A 355 38.68 6.79 6.98
C ALA A 355 39.81 7.33 6.05
N HIS A 356 39.42 8.17 5.07
CA HIS A 356 40.37 8.77 4.12
C HIS A 356 40.89 10.14 4.54
N GLY A 357 40.68 10.51 5.81
CA GLY A 357 41.03 11.83 6.35
C GLY A 357 39.79 12.70 6.61
N ALA A 358 39.99 13.81 7.34
CA ALA A 358 38.91 14.72 7.69
C ALA A 358 38.29 15.36 6.43
N ALA A 359 36.96 15.26 6.30
CA ALA A 359 36.23 15.93 5.22
C ALA A 359 36.29 17.47 5.38
N ASN A 360 36.29 17.93 6.62
CA ASN A 360 36.58 19.32 6.98
C ASN A 360 37.57 19.36 8.14
N PRO A 361 38.87 19.63 7.88
CA PRO A 361 39.92 19.67 8.93
C PRO A 361 39.64 20.66 10.05
N GLN A 362 38.90 21.73 9.78
CA GLN A 362 38.58 22.77 10.76
C GLN A 362 37.40 22.43 11.67
N ALA A 363 36.59 21.42 11.29
CA ALA A 363 35.48 20.98 12.12
C ALA A 363 35.94 20.01 13.22
N VAL A 364 35.19 19.92 14.34
CA VAL A 364 35.50 19.01 15.45
C VAL A 364 35.29 17.54 15.09
N ALA A 365 34.41 17.23 14.13
CA ALA A 365 34.12 15.91 13.60
C ALA A 365 33.52 16.04 12.19
N ASP A 366 33.45 14.94 11.47
CA ASP A 366 32.81 14.89 10.15
C ASP A 366 31.32 14.51 10.26
N PRO A 367 30.46 14.95 9.33
CA PRO A 367 29.13 14.37 9.15
C PRO A 367 29.21 12.86 8.91
N ILE A 368 28.33 12.09 9.57
CA ILE A 368 28.44 10.61 9.50
C ILE A 368 28.20 10.06 8.08
N ILE A 369 27.64 10.83 7.16
CA ILE A 369 27.49 10.45 5.75
C ILE A 369 28.84 10.16 5.07
N HIS A 370 29.97 10.64 5.63
CA HIS A 370 31.30 10.36 5.11
C HIS A 370 31.84 8.98 5.51
N HIS A 371 31.20 8.29 6.47
CA HIS A 371 31.59 6.92 6.87
C HIS A 371 31.07 5.89 5.85
N ALA A 372 31.94 4.93 5.50
CA ALA A 372 31.66 3.95 4.45
C ALA A 372 30.41 3.09 4.74
N ASP A 373 30.24 2.64 6.00
CA ASP A 373 29.08 1.81 6.38
C ASP A 373 27.76 2.61 6.36
N VAL A 374 27.79 3.88 6.77
CA VAL A 374 26.62 4.78 6.66
C VAL A 374 26.24 4.96 5.20
N ARG A 375 27.22 5.20 4.31
CA ARG A 375 26.97 5.29 2.87
C ARG A 375 26.41 3.99 2.30
N ARG A 376 26.92 2.83 2.70
CA ARG A 376 26.38 1.52 2.30
C ARG A 376 24.90 1.41 2.67
N MET A 377 24.52 1.71 3.92
CA MET A 377 23.13 1.67 4.38
C MET A 377 22.22 2.63 3.60
N LEU A 378 22.69 3.84 3.34
CA LEU A 378 21.93 4.84 2.57
C LEU A 378 21.78 4.45 1.09
N LEU A 379 22.84 3.93 0.45
CA LEU A 379 22.79 3.47 -0.93
C LEU A 379 21.87 2.26 -1.09
N THR A 380 21.90 1.32 -0.13
CA THR A 380 20.99 0.17 -0.10
C THR A 380 19.53 0.62 -0.04
N GLN A 381 19.18 1.53 0.87
CA GLN A 381 17.82 2.10 0.96
C GLN A 381 17.42 2.81 -0.34
N ARG A 382 18.32 3.61 -0.92
CA ARG A 382 18.07 4.32 -2.18
C ARG A 382 17.82 3.35 -3.33
N ALA A 383 18.63 2.29 -3.45
CA ALA A 383 18.47 1.29 -4.50
C ALA A 383 17.11 0.58 -4.38
N TYR A 384 16.73 0.14 -3.16
CA TYR A 384 15.43 -0.49 -2.95
C TYR A 384 14.27 0.43 -3.29
N ASN A 385 14.28 1.68 -2.81
CA ASN A 385 13.21 2.63 -3.07
C ASN A 385 13.09 3.00 -4.55
N SER A 386 14.23 3.23 -5.23
CA SER A 386 14.22 3.60 -6.64
C SER A 386 13.76 2.45 -7.54
N GLY A 387 14.26 1.24 -7.29
CA GLY A 387 13.86 0.04 -8.04
C GLY A 387 12.41 -0.36 -7.79
N SER A 388 11.95 -0.29 -6.52
CA SER A 388 10.54 -0.58 -6.20
C SER A 388 9.58 0.42 -6.82
N ARG A 389 9.91 1.72 -6.83
CA ARG A 389 9.12 2.76 -7.51
C ARG A 389 9.05 2.51 -9.02
N ALA A 390 10.17 2.19 -9.66
CA ALA A 390 10.20 1.86 -11.09
C ALA A 390 9.32 0.64 -11.40
N LEU A 391 9.42 -0.42 -10.58
CA LEU A 391 8.57 -1.61 -10.75
C LEU A 391 7.09 -1.30 -10.49
N ALA A 392 6.76 -0.43 -9.54
CA ALA A 392 5.37 -0.01 -9.29
C ALA A 392 4.79 0.74 -10.49
N VAL A 393 5.55 1.67 -11.08
CA VAL A 393 5.16 2.39 -12.31
C VAL A 393 4.99 1.44 -13.49
N TYR A 394 5.89 0.47 -13.66
CA TYR A 394 5.77 -0.57 -14.69
C TYR A 394 4.49 -1.40 -14.50
N ILE A 395 4.19 -1.85 -13.28
CA ILE A 395 2.95 -2.60 -13.00
C ILE A 395 1.72 -1.72 -13.26
N GLY A 396 1.78 -0.43 -12.90
CA GLY A 396 0.74 0.54 -13.25
C GLY A 396 0.48 0.62 -14.74
N LEU A 397 1.54 0.69 -15.56
CA LEU A 397 1.43 0.64 -17.03
C LEU A 397 0.77 -0.66 -17.51
N GLN A 398 1.18 -1.80 -16.94
CA GLN A 398 0.57 -3.08 -17.33
C GLN A 398 -0.91 -3.16 -16.94
N LEU A 399 -1.33 -2.57 -15.82
CA LEU A 399 -2.74 -2.45 -15.42
C LEU A 399 -3.54 -1.58 -16.40
N ASP A 400 -2.97 -0.45 -16.82
CA ASP A 400 -3.58 0.44 -17.80
C ASP A 400 -3.77 -0.26 -19.14
N GLN A 401 -2.72 -0.91 -19.64
CA GLN A 401 -2.78 -1.67 -20.90
C GLN A 401 -3.76 -2.84 -20.83
N ALA A 402 -3.77 -3.59 -19.74
CA ALA A 402 -4.68 -4.72 -19.56
C ALA A 402 -6.16 -4.30 -19.61
N SER A 403 -6.48 -3.11 -19.13
CA SER A 403 -7.85 -2.61 -19.01
C SER A 403 -8.30 -1.76 -20.19
N HIS A 404 -7.39 -1.03 -20.86
CA HIS A 404 -7.75 0.04 -21.79
C HIS A 404 -7.11 -0.07 -23.18
N HIS A 405 -6.15 -1.01 -23.40
CA HIS A 405 -5.51 -1.12 -24.68
C HIS A 405 -6.47 -1.73 -25.73
N PRO A 406 -6.66 -1.12 -26.93
CA PRO A 406 -7.58 -1.60 -27.96
C PRO A 406 -7.12 -2.92 -28.61
N ASP A 407 -5.81 -3.18 -28.68
CA ASP A 407 -5.25 -4.44 -29.14
C ASP A 407 -5.35 -5.49 -28.02
N LYS A 408 -6.18 -6.51 -28.25
CA LYS A 408 -6.42 -7.61 -27.31
C LYS A 408 -5.15 -8.39 -26.97
N THR A 409 -4.22 -8.54 -27.92
CA THR A 409 -2.97 -9.28 -27.71
C THR A 409 -2.09 -8.56 -26.69
N ILE A 410 -2.01 -7.22 -26.78
CA ILE A 410 -1.29 -6.41 -25.81
C ILE A 410 -2.00 -6.45 -24.44
N ALA A 411 -3.33 -6.29 -24.43
CA ALA A 411 -4.11 -6.33 -23.19
C ALA A 411 -3.97 -7.68 -22.45
N GLU A 412 -4.06 -8.80 -23.16
CA GLU A 412 -3.90 -10.15 -22.59
C GLU A 412 -2.48 -10.37 -22.05
N ARG A 413 -1.45 -9.94 -22.79
CA ARG A 413 -0.06 -10.00 -22.33
C ARG A 413 0.14 -9.15 -21.08
N ALA A 414 -0.38 -7.93 -21.04
CA ALA A 414 -0.31 -7.06 -19.89
C ALA A 414 -1.01 -7.66 -18.66
N ALA A 415 -2.20 -8.26 -18.84
CA ALA A 415 -2.91 -8.96 -17.77
C ALA A 415 -2.09 -10.14 -17.19
N GLN A 416 -1.39 -10.89 -18.04
CA GLN A 416 -0.48 -11.95 -17.58
C GLN A 416 0.70 -11.40 -16.79
N ARG A 417 1.27 -10.23 -17.18
CA ARG A 417 2.34 -9.55 -16.44
C ARG A 417 1.86 -9.09 -15.07
N VAL A 418 0.70 -8.44 -15.01
CA VAL A 418 0.08 -8.04 -13.74
C VAL A 418 -0.10 -9.25 -12.82
N ALA A 419 -0.67 -10.34 -13.34
CA ALA A 419 -0.89 -11.54 -12.57
C ALA A 419 0.40 -12.14 -12.00
N LEU A 420 1.49 -12.11 -12.78
CA LEU A 420 2.80 -12.62 -12.37
C LEU A 420 3.49 -11.70 -11.36
N LEU A 421 3.43 -10.38 -11.57
CA LEU A 421 4.23 -9.41 -10.82
C LEU A 421 3.55 -8.91 -9.54
N THR A 422 2.23 -8.98 -9.41
CA THR A 422 1.53 -8.53 -8.20
C THR A 422 2.02 -9.23 -6.92
N PRO A 423 2.15 -10.58 -6.85
CA PRO A 423 2.69 -11.23 -5.65
C PRO A 423 4.18 -10.90 -5.42
N VAL A 424 4.96 -10.69 -6.49
CA VAL A 424 6.36 -10.25 -6.39
C VAL A 424 6.43 -8.84 -5.78
N ALA A 425 5.66 -7.90 -6.31
CA ALA A 425 5.64 -6.52 -5.83
C ALA A 425 5.24 -6.45 -4.35
N LYS A 426 4.14 -7.14 -3.97
CA LYS A 426 3.70 -7.16 -2.57
C LYS A 426 4.79 -7.70 -1.63
N ALA A 427 5.39 -8.84 -1.93
CA ALA A 427 6.39 -9.45 -1.07
C ALA A 427 7.70 -8.64 -1.07
N PHE A 428 8.22 -8.29 -2.24
CA PHE A 428 9.49 -7.58 -2.37
C PHE A 428 9.44 -6.17 -1.77
N PHE A 429 8.40 -5.38 -2.10
CA PHE A 429 8.32 -4.01 -1.59
C PHE A 429 8.14 -3.98 -0.08
N THR A 430 7.37 -4.91 0.49
CA THR A 430 7.16 -4.96 1.95
C THR A 430 8.39 -5.47 2.70
N ASP A 431 9.11 -6.47 2.17
CA ASP A 431 10.35 -6.96 2.76
C ASP A 431 11.46 -5.89 2.69
N LYS A 432 11.66 -5.29 1.51
CA LYS A 432 12.70 -4.29 1.30
C LYS A 432 12.38 -2.95 1.92
N GLY A 433 11.11 -2.57 1.99
CA GLY A 433 10.63 -1.41 2.74
C GLY A 433 10.87 -1.54 4.23
N PHE A 434 10.55 -2.69 4.82
CA PHE A 434 10.85 -2.97 6.22
C PHE A 434 12.35 -2.96 6.50
N GLU A 435 13.17 -3.62 5.66
CA GLU A 435 14.64 -3.58 5.76
C GLU A 435 15.17 -2.14 5.67
N ALA A 436 14.64 -1.31 4.75
CA ALA A 436 15.00 0.09 4.63
C ALA A 436 14.66 0.88 5.90
N CYS A 437 13.52 0.62 6.55
CA CYS A 437 13.18 1.24 7.84
C CYS A 437 14.16 0.86 8.95
N VAL A 438 14.58 -0.41 9.02
CA VAL A 438 15.58 -0.88 9.99
C VAL A 438 16.96 -0.27 9.73
N LEU A 439 17.37 -0.18 8.46
CA LEU A 439 18.63 0.48 8.09
C LEU A 439 18.61 1.97 8.41
N GLY A 440 17.49 2.65 8.18
CA GLY A 440 17.32 4.05 8.56
C GLY A 440 17.42 4.25 10.07
N GLN A 441 16.79 3.37 10.85
CA GLN A 441 16.90 3.37 12.31
C GLN A 441 18.35 3.17 12.76
N GLN A 442 19.09 2.27 12.10
CA GLN A 442 20.51 2.03 12.38
C GLN A 442 21.37 3.27 12.08
N VAL A 443 21.12 3.99 10.98
CA VAL A 443 21.81 5.25 10.65
C VAL A 443 21.63 6.31 11.75
N LEU A 444 20.43 6.40 12.33
CA LEU A 444 20.16 7.33 13.44
C LEU A 444 20.80 6.88 14.77
N GLY A 445 21.26 5.63 14.88
CA GLY A 445 21.83 5.07 16.11
C GLY A 445 20.83 5.13 17.27
N GLY A 446 21.25 5.50 18.46
CA GLY A 446 20.37 5.63 19.64
C GLY A 446 19.17 6.55 19.42
N HIS A 447 19.31 7.62 18.65
CA HIS A 447 18.20 8.50 18.28
C HIS A 447 17.13 7.78 17.45
N GLY A 448 17.50 6.80 16.64
CA GLY A 448 16.54 6.00 15.86
C GLY A 448 15.61 5.14 16.71
N TYR A 449 15.98 4.88 17.96
CA TYR A 449 15.19 4.10 18.92
C TYR A 449 14.28 4.97 19.79
N ILE A 450 14.47 6.29 19.75
CA ILE A 450 13.75 7.27 20.58
C ILE A 450 12.54 7.80 19.80
N ARG A 451 11.35 7.74 20.42
CA ARG A 451 10.06 8.09 19.79
C ARG A 451 10.03 9.51 19.22
N GLU A 452 10.67 10.47 19.90
CA GLU A 452 10.72 11.87 19.49
C GLU A 452 11.42 12.12 18.15
N HIS A 453 12.19 11.15 17.66
CA HIS A 453 12.82 11.20 16.34
C HIS A 453 11.98 10.54 15.23
N GLY A 454 10.83 9.91 15.57
CA GLY A 454 9.84 9.36 14.63
C GLY A 454 10.31 8.20 13.74
N GLN A 455 11.59 7.86 13.77
CA GLN A 455 12.14 6.81 12.93
C GLN A 455 11.65 5.42 13.35
N GLU A 456 11.47 5.18 14.65
CA GLU A 456 11.00 3.90 15.20
C GLU A 456 9.55 3.58 14.75
N GLN A 457 8.71 4.62 14.55
CA GLN A 457 7.35 4.45 14.06
C GLN A 457 7.34 3.81 12.68
N LEU A 458 8.24 4.20 11.77
CA LEU A 458 8.32 3.64 10.42
C LEU A 458 8.64 2.14 10.43
N VAL A 459 9.46 1.66 11.38
CA VAL A 459 9.72 0.23 11.58
C VAL A 459 8.46 -0.50 12.05
N ARG A 460 7.69 0.10 12.97
CA ARG A 460 6.44 -0.48 13.49
C ARG A 460 5.35 -0.53 12.42
N ASP A 461 5.18 0.56 11.67
CA ASP A 461 4.14 0.70 10.65
C ASP A 461 4.42 -0.17 9.41
N ALA A 462 5.69 -0.34 9.02
CA ALA A 462 6.07 -1.19 7.90
C ALA A 462 5.88 -2.69 8.17
N ARG A 463 6.00 -3.14 9.45
CA ARG A 463 6.04 -4.57 9.78
C ARG A 463 4.77 -5.33 9.42
N ILE A 464 3.61 -4.73 9.57
CA ILE A 464 2.33 -5.38 9.28
C ILE A 464 2.18 -5.72 7.78
N ALA A 465 2.78 -4.92 6.90
CA ALA A 465 2.67 -5.09 5.46
C ALA A 465 3.18 -6.46 4.95
N GLN A 466 4.10 -7.09 5.68
CA GLN A 466 4.57 -8.45 5.38
C GLN A 466 3.58 -9.56 5.80
N ILE A 467 2.60 -9.22 6.64
CA ILE A 467 1.71 -10.17 7.31
C ILE A 467 0.32 -10.20 6.67
N TYR A 468 -0.33 -9.04 6.51
CA TYR A 468 -1.71 -8.96 6.04
C TYR A 468 -1.80 -8.93 4.49
N GLU A 469 -3.02 -8.97 3.95
CA GLU A 469 -3.35 -9.10 2.51
C GLU A 469 -2.70 -10.35 1.85
N GLY A 470 -2.63 -11.43 2.63
CA GLY A 470 -1.84 -12.62 2.35
C GLY A 470 -0.38 -12.42 2.75
N THR A 471 0.10 -13.25 3.68
CA THR A 471 1.52 -13.21 4.11
C THR A 471 2.46 -13.33 2.92
N ASN A 472 3.71 -12.88 3.06
CA ASN A 472 4.69 -13.01 1.97
C ASN A 472 4.93 -14.47 1.57
N GLY A 473 4.76 -15.44 2.49
CA GLY A 473 4.72 -16.88 2.16
C GLY A 473 3.52 -17.26 1.26
N ILE A 474 2.33 -16.70 1.52
CA ILE A 474 1.15 -16.89 0.63
C ILE A 474 1.40 -16.25 -0.75
N GLN A 475 2.08 -15.10 -0.84
CA GLN A 475 2.46 -14.51 -2.12
C GLN A 475 3.43 -15.43 -2.89
N ALA A 476 4.38 -16.06 -2.21
CA ALA A 476 5.29 -17.02 -2.83
C ALA A 476 4.54 -18.24 -3.39
N ILE A 477 3.58 -18.80 -2.64
CA ILE A 477 2.73 -19.92 -3.09
C ILE A 477 1.87 -19.48 -4.28
N ASP A 478 1.27 -18.29 -4.24
CA ASP A 478 0.46 -17.75 -5.36
C ASP A 478 1.31 -17.57 -6.62
N LEU A 479 2.50 -16.98 -6.47
CA LEU A 479 3.46 -16.83 -7.57
C LEU A 479 3.80 -18.18 -8.20
N LEU A 480 4.22 -19.14 -7.40
CA LEU A 480 4.69 -20.42 -7.93
C LEU A 480 3.53 -21.26 -8.49
N LYS A 481 2.57 -21.65 -7.63
CA LYS A 481 1.53 -22.64 -8.00
C LYS A 481 0.50 -22.12 -9.00
N ARG A 482 0.17 -20.82 -8.94
CA ARG A 482 -0.94 -20.26 -9.72
C ARG A 482 -0.50 -19.42 -10.92
N LYS A 483 0.74 -18.89 -10.92
CA LYS A 483 1.19 -17.92 -11.93
C LYS A 483 2.39 -18.39 -12.74
N ALA A 484 3.46 -18.84 -12.08
CA ALA A 484 4.72 -19.17 -12.75
C ALA A 484 4.74 -20.58 -13.33
N LEU A 485 4.26 -21.60 -12.59
CA LEU A 485 4.36 -23.01 -13.02
C LEU A 485 3.30 -23.51 -14.01
N PRO A 486 2.06 -22.98 -14.06
CA PRO A 486 1.06 -23.44 -15.02
C PRO A 486 1.57 -23.40 -16.49
N ASN A 487 1.04 -24.28 -17.32
CA ASN A 487 1.43 -24.40 -18.73
C ASN A 487 2.94 -24.61 -18.93
N ASN A 488 3.55 -25.44 -18.08
CA ASN A 488 4.99 -25.69 -18.07
C ASN A 488 5.86 -24.44 -17.89
N GLY A 489 5.39 -23.49 -17.10
CA GLY A 489 6.13 -22.28 -16.81
C GLY A 489 6.12 -21.23 -17.93
N LYS A 490 5.14 -21.28 -18.83
CA LYS A 490 5.11 -20.41 -20.02
C LYS A 490 5.16 -18.93 -19.67
N ALA A 491 4.31 -18.46 -18.74
CA ALA A 491 4.25 -17.05 -18.39
C ALA A 491 5.59 -16.50 -17.87
N MET A 492 6.26 -17.27 -17.01
CA MET A 492 7.58 -16.90 -16.47
C MET A 492 8.64 -16.91 -17.57
N ARG A 493 8.67 -17.93 -18.44
CA ARG A 493 9.64 -18.02 -19.53
C ARG A 493 9.47 -16.89 -20.55
N ASP A 494 8.23 -16.54 -20.90
CA ASP A 494 7.96 -15.42 -21.81
C ASP A 494 8.44 -14.09 -21.18
N PHE A 495 8.25 -13.92 -19.88
CA PHE A 495 8.74 -12.76 -19.16
C PHE A 495 10.27 -12.69 -19.12
N ILE A 496 10.95 -13.80 -18.83
CA ILE A 496 12.41 -13.87 -18.84
C ILE A 496 12.96 -13.51 -20.23
N LEU A 497 12.37 -14.06 -21.30
CA LEU A 497 12.79 -13.77 -22.67
C LEU A 497 12.66 -12.28 -23.00
N GLU A 498 11.58 -11.64 -22.58
CA GLU A 498 11.38 -10.19 -22.76
C GLU A 498 12.44 -9.39 -22.00
N MET A 499 12.71 -9.72 -20.73
CA MET A 499 13.75 -9.05 -19.96
C MET A 499 15.14 -9.19 -20.61
N GLU A 500 15.48 -10.37 -21.14
CA GLU A 500 16.75 -10.58 -21.85
C GLU A 500 16.83 -9.72 -23.13
N GLN A 501 15.74 -9.67 -23.90
CA GLN A 501 15.70 -8.85 -25.13
C GLN A 501 15.84 -7.36 -24.83
N ASP A 502 15.16 -6.88 -23.79
CA ASP A 502 15.26 -5.47 -23.38
C ASP A 502 16.66 -5.15 -22.86
N THR A 503 17.26 -6.06 -22.09
CA THR A 503 18.60 -5.89 -21.52
C THR A 503 19.67 -5.83 -22.62
N MET A 504 19.59 -6.67 -23.64
CA MET A 504 20.54 -6.66 -24.79
C MET A 504 20.50 -5.35 -25.59
N ASN A 505 19.48 -4.52 -25.44
CA ASN A 505 19.37 -3.20 -26.07
C ASN A 505 19.91 -2.07 -25.16
N THR A 506 20.49 -2.41 -23.99
CA THR A 506 21.02 -1.43 -23.03
C THR A 506 22.29 -0.76 -23.59
N PRO A 507 22.46 0.55 -23.37
CA PRO A 507 23.68 1.25 -23.79
C PRO A 507 24.95 0.65 -23.15
N PRO A 508 26.10 0.60 -23.88
CA PRO A 508 27.32 -0.05 -23.42
C PRO A 508 27.90 0.47 -22.09
N ILE A 509 27.50 1.67 -21.67
CA ILE A 509 27.89 2.25 -20.36
C ILE A 509 27.39 1.42 -19.16
N PHE A 510 26.38 0.55 -19.37
CA PHE A 510 25.79 -0.33 -18.36
C PHE A 510 26.14 -1.80 -18.58
N ALA A 511 27.25 -2.12 -19.26
CA ALA A 511 27.62 -3.50 -19.58
C ALA A 511 27.74 -4.42 -18.34
N THR A 512 28.23 -3.90 -17.21
CA THR A 512 28.32 -4.67 -15.95
C THR A 512 26.94 -5.01 -15.39
N GLU A 513 26.01 -4.08 -15.44
CA GLU A 513 24.62 -4.26 -15.01
C GLU A 513 23.87 -5.17 -15.97
N GLU A 514 24.15 -5.07 -17.28
CA GLU A 514 23.61 -5.96 -18.31
C GLU A 514 24.01 -7.42 -18.02
N ASP A 515 25.30 -7.70 -17.82
CA ASP A 515 25.80 -9.04 -17.48
C ASP A 515 25.11 -9.60 -16.23
N ALA A 516 24.97 -8.80 -15.18
CA ALA A 516 24.33 -9.22 -13.94
C ALA A 516 22.84 -9.56 -14.14
N VAL A 517 22.11 -8.79 -14.96
CA VAL A 517 20.69 -9.06 -15.27
C VAL A 517 20.55 -10.33 -16.11
N LEU A 518 21.41 -10.52 -17.12
CA LEU A 518 21.38 -11.72 -17.95
C LEU A 518 21.72 -13.00 -17.16
N GLU A 519 22.66 -12.94 -16.22
CA GLU A 519 22.98 -14.04 -15.29
C GLU A 519 21.78 -14.37 -14.39
N ALA A 520 21.11 -13.33 -13.84
CA ALA A 520 19.90 -13.50 -13.05
C ALA A 520 18.75 -14.12 -13.87
N CYS A 521 18.56 -13.70 -15.13
CA CYS A 521 17.58 -14.28 -16.06
C CYS A 521 17.87 -15.77 -16.34
N SER A 522 19.14 -16.12 -16.57
CA SER A 522 19.55 -17.51 -16.75
C SER A 522 19.24 -18.37 -15.52
N THR A 523 19.62 -17.89 -14.34
CA THR A 523 19.33 -18.55 -13.06
C THR A 523 17.84 -18.74 -12.83
N LEU A 524 17.03 -17.71 -13.07
CA LEU A 524 15.58 -17.77 -12.91
C LEU A 524 14.94 -18.75 -13.90
N ARG A 525 15.47 -18.83 -15.12
CA ARG A 525 15.03 -19.81 -16.13
C ARG A 525 15.31 -21.24 -15.70
N GLU A 526 16.55 -21.53 -15.27
CA GLU A 526 16.93 -22.85 -14.77
C GLU A 526 16.09 -23.28 -13.58
N LEU A 527 15.88 -22.39 -12.62
CA LEU A 527 15.03 -22.62 -11.46
C LEU A 527 13.59 -22.90 -11.88
N THR A 528 13.03 -22.12 -12.81
CA THR A 528 11.67 -22.31 -13.32
C THR A 528 11.51 -23.69 -13.97
N LEU A 529 12.46 -24.09 -14.80
CA LEU A 529 12.44 -25.40 -15.46
C LEU A 529 12.60 -26.55 -14.46
N TRP A 530 13.43 -26.37 -13.45
CA TRP A 530 13.60 -27.35 -12.38
C TRP A 530 12.31 -27.49 -11.56
N LEU A 531 11.68 -26.39 -11.14
CA LEU A 531 10.41 -26.38 -10.40
C LEU A 531 9.27 -27.04 -11.20
N VAL A 532 9.15 -26.76 -12.50
CA VAL A 532 8.16 -27.42 -13.38
C VAL A 532 8.34 -28.94 -13.40
N LYS A 533 9.58 -29.43 -13.33
CA LYS A 533 9.85 -30.87 -13.23
C LYS A 533 9.50 -31.43 -11.86
N GLN A 534 9.75 -30.70 -10.78
CA GLN A 534 9.47 -31.13 -9.41
C GLN A 534 7.97 -31.08 -9.06
N ASP A 535 7.26 -30.05 -9.49
CA ASP A 535 5.81 -29.91 -9.26
C ASP A 535 4.99 -31.14 -9.74
N LYS A 536 5.50 -31.84 -10.75
CA LYS A 536 4.93 -33.10 -11.22
C LYS A 536 5.26 -34.32 -10.34
N ARG A 537 6.24 -34.22 -9.43
CA ARG A 537 6.76 -35.33 -8.63
C ARG A 537 6.46 -35.17 -7.15
N ASP A 538 6.49 -33.95 -6.66
CA ASP A 538 6.35 -33.62 -5.23
C ASP A 538 5.68 -32.25 -5.08
N ALA A 539 4.37 -32.28 -4.82
CA ALA A 539 3.58 -31.07 -4.65
C ALA A 539 3.97 -30.25 -3.40
N ASP A 540 4.66 -30.87 -2.41
CA ASP A 540 5.06 -30.20 -1.17
C ASP A 540 6.35 -29.39 -1.36
N LEU A 541 7.17 -29.73 -2.34
CA LEU A 541 8.40 -28.99 -2.65
C LEU A 541 8.14 -27.53 -3.10
N CYS A 542 6.93 -27.24 -3.57
CA CYS A 542 6.50 -25.91 -4.01
C CYS A 542 5.62 -25.19 -2.97
N SER A 543 5.48 -25.73 -1.79
CA SER A 543 4.79 -25.13 -0.65
C SER A 543 5.79 -24.68 0.40
#